data_cd08819234ca048a3684f72b66742067
#
_entry.id   cd08819234ca048a3684f72b66742067
#
_cell.length_a   1.000
_cell.length_b   1.000
_cell.length_c   1.000
_cell.angle_alpha   90.00
_cell.angle_beta   90.00
_cell.angle_gamma   90.00
#
_symmetry.space_group_name_H-M   'P 1'
#
loop_
_entity.id
_entity.type
_entity.pdbx_description
1 polymer ?
#
loop_
_entity_poly.entity_id
_entity_poly.type
_entity_poly.pdbx_seq_one_letter_code
_entity_poly.pdbx_strand_id
1 'polypeptide(L)'
;MSRPGTPPLASGEMTPAPPADLSVGGFSSTPPWLIDLDNLAWRSGCDALRERTAAQVPQLLRRRMLPPGARVVKVGAKLGAALGGWYFLDRRKARKLGRPELSRAGLSLRLRTAFQALGPTYIKLGQILSSGEGLFPAELVNEFRLLRDKVPAETFEVVREVVEHDLRSPLEDVFEWFDRKPIAAASIAQVHAAKLRTGEEVVVKVQRPTVNETVRTDLAAMSWIAPFLIGRIPVTALANPPALVELFAETIVEELDFRLEADNMLDVAHVLASTDQRSVVVPRPHPTLVTPRVLVMERLDGFSFDDVEGMKAAGIDTEAVVRALMIQFLEGATLFGVFHGDLHGGNLFVRKDGTIALLDYGITGRLDEQRRLAFLRMLMGGTINDTKMQLAALRDLGALPPDTDLDSVIIDLGLDQPVKDPTQMTPDELLAEIREMIKKLLGYGARFPKVLMLYVKDLLFIDGALATLAPDVDLFSEVTQIAMYFTERYGERIAAEVGVDPRQQAIDLDGMRAQLGVSSEVERMTYRDLQARRELIRKRMEEHRRGR
;
A
#
# COMPACT_ATOMS: atom_id res chain seq x y z
N MET A 1 -24.79 -29.72 -18.08
CA MET A 1 -24.97 -28.73 -17.04
C MET A 1 -23.93 -27.68 -17.26
N SER A 2 -24.33 -26.51 -17.78
CA SER A 2 -23.47 -25.39 -18.11
C SER A 2 -22.93 -24.82 -16.81
N ARG A 3 -21.60 -24.64 -16.70
CA ARG A 3 -20.99 -23.90 -15.62
C ARG A 3 -21.54 -22.47 -15.64
N PRO A 4 -21.84 -21.84 -14.49
CA PRO A 4 -22.14 -20.41 -14.45
C PRO A 4 -20.95 -19.68 -15.05
N GLY A 5 -21.21 -18.84 -16.04
CA GLY A 5 -20.21 -18.13 -16.79
C GLY A 5 -19.36 -17.28 -15.85
N THR A 6 -18.05 -17.38 -16.01
CA THR A 6 -17.10 -16.37 -15.56
C THR A 6 -17.67 -15.02 -15.95
N PRO A 7 -17.79 -14.03 -15.03
CA PRO A 7 -18.17 -12.68 -15.43
C PRO A 7 -17.20 -12.28 -16.55
N PRO A 8 -17.66 -11.72 -17.66
CA PRO A 8 -16.81 -11.41 -18.77
C PRO A 8 -15.68 -10.52 -18.25
N LEU A 9 -14.45 -10.97 -18.35
CA LEU A 9 -13.32 -10.10 -18.50
C LEU A 9 -13.79 -9.14 -19.58
N ALA A 10 -13.98 -7.86 -19.25
CA ALA A 10 -14.70 -6.90 -20.06
C ALA A 10 -14.42 -7.10 -21.54
N SER A 11 -15.23 -7.93 -22.19
CA SER A 11 -15.23 -8.09 -23.64
C SER A 11 -15.96 -6.87 -24.15
N GLY A 12 -15.17 -5.84 -24.46
CA GLY A 12 -15.68 -4.55 -24.84
C GLY A 12 -16.54 -4.60 -26.08
N GLU A 13 -17.81 -4.45 -25.89
CA GLU A 13 -18.53 -3.51 -26.73
C GLU A 13 -18.26 -2.13 -26.13
N MET A 14 -17.38 -1.36 -26.78
CA MET A 14 -17.15 0.04 -26.45
C MET A 14 -18.47 0.77 -26.58
N THR A 15 -19.19 0.89 -25.48
CA THR A 15 -20.27 1.85 -25.40
C THR A 15 -19.61 3.24 -25.53
N PRO A 16 -20.03 4.08 -26.49
CA PRO A 16 -19.42 5.39 -26.67
C PRO A 16 -19.49 6.12 -25.34
N ALA A 17 -18.33 6.61 -24.93
CA ALA A 17 -18.17 7.36 -23.71
C ALA A 17 -19.17 8.52 -23.69
N PRO A 18 -20.10 8.60 -22.74
CA PRO A 18 -20.79 9.85 -22.50
C PRO A 18 -19.76 10.90 -22.07
N PRO A 19 -20.03 12.17 -22.38
CA PRO A 19 -19.05 13.25 -22.19
C PRO A 19 -18.48 13.20 -20.78
N ALA A 20 -17.39 13.85 -20.55
CA ALA A 20 -16.72 14.10 -19.26
C ALA A 20 -16.73 12.97 -18.19
N ASP A 21 -17.82 12.25 -18.06
CA ASP A 21 -18.09 11.28 -17.02
C ASP A 21 -17.39 9.93 -17.22
N LEU A 22 -17.23 9.49 -18.46
CA LEU A 22 -16.46 8.26 -18.75
C LEU A 22 -14.96 8.50 -18.80
N SER A 23 -14.52 9.74 -19.01
CA SER A 23 -13.10 10.09 -18.86
C SER A 23 -12.63 10.00 -17.41
N VAL A 24 -13.54 9.92 -16.43
CA VAL A 24 -13.26 9.82 -15.00
C VAL A 24 -13.85 8.55 -14.34
N GLY A 25 -13.88 7.45 -15.06
CA GLY A 25 -14.08 6.13 -14.45
C GLY A 25 -15.51 5.78 -14.03
N GLY A 26 -16.51 6.12 -14.82
CA GLY A 26 -17.89 5.70 -14.58
C GLY A 26 -18.60 6.47 -13.48
N PHE A 27 -18.20 7.70 -13.21
CA PHE A 27 -18.98 8.64 -12.41
C PHE A 27 -20.31 8.95 -13.11
N SER A 28 -21.30 9.46 -12.37
CA SER A 28 -22.60 9.79 -12.92
C SER A 28 -22.53 11.05 -13.82
N SER A 29 -23.27 11.07 -14.90
CA SER A 29 -23.43 12.25 -15.76
C SER A 29 -24.41 13.29 -15.21
N THR A 30 -24.94 13.06 -14.02
CA THR A 30 -25.90 13.95 -13.36
C THR A 30 -25.25 14.74 -12.23
N PRO A 31 -25.63 16.04 -12.05
CA PRO A 31 -25.20 16.81 -10.88
C PRO A 31 -25.61 16.10 -9.57
N PRO A 32 -24.86 16.27 -8.47
CA PRO A 32 -23.67 17.11 -8.36
C PRO A 32 -22.38 16.42 -8.82
N TRP A 33 -22.47 15.16 -9.27
CA TRP A 33 -21.33 14.30 -9.56
C TRP A 33 -20.78 14.45 -10.98
N LEU A 34 -21.34 15.37 -11.76
CA LEU A 34 -20.77 15.75 -13.05
C LEU A 34 -19.44 16.46 -12.81
N ILE A 35 -18.34 15.85 -13.25
CA ILE A 35 -17.00 16.39 -13.10
C ILE A 35 -16.52 16.91 -14.45
N ASP A 36 -16.39 18.22 -14.52
CA ASP A 36 -15.68 18.90 -15.61
C ASP A 36 -14.23 19.17 -15.15
N LEU A 37 -13.31 18.34 -15.65
CA LEU A 37 -11.91 18.37 -15.24
C LEU A 37 -11.22 19.71 -15.52
N ASP A 38 -11.68 20.45 -16.53
CA ASP A 38 -11.11 21.73 -16.92
C ASP A 38 -11.57 22.87 -16.01
N ASN A 39 -12.70 22.69 -15.30
CA ASN A 39 -13.33 23.70 -14.47
C ASN A 39 -13.35 23.39 -12.97
N LEU A 40 -12.55 22.43 -12.50
CA LEU A 40 -12.41 22.15 -11.07
C LEU A 40 -11.49 23.17 -10.40
N ALA A 41 -12.07 24.16 -9.73
CA ALA A 41 -11.32 25.24 -9.09
C ALA A 41 -10.28 24.76 -8.07
N TRP A 42 -10.59 23.70 -7.31
CA TRP A 42 -9.69 23.12 -6.33
C TRP A 42 -8.55 22.31 -6.95
N ARG A 43 -8.71 21.81 -8.17
CA ARG A 43 -7.69 21.04 -8.91
C ARG A 43 -6.63 21.94 -9.52
N SER A 44 -6.98 23.18 -9.84
CA SER A 44 -6.04 24.14 -10.41
C SER A 44 -4.80 24.30 -9.53
N GLY A 45 -3.63 23.98 -10.06
CA GLY A 45 -2.35 24.08 -9.37
C GLY A 45 -1.99 22.88 -8.47
N CYS A 46 -2.69 21.75 -8.54
CA CYS A 46 -2.33 20.54 -7.79
C CYS A 46 -0.93 20.02 -8.14
N ASP A 47 -0.49 20.09 -9.40
CA ASP A 47 0.88 19.69 -9.78
C ASP A 47 1.93 20.59 -9.10
N ALA A 48 1.75 21.91 -9.17
CA ALA A 48 2.64 22.83 -8.46
C ALA A 48 2.55 22.69 -6.92
N LEU A 49 1.43 22.23 -6.40
CA LEU A 49 1.28 21.91 -4.98
C LEU A 49 2.06 20.65 -4.63
N ARG A 50 2.01 19.60 -5.45
CA ARG A 50 2.81 18.37 -5.27
C ARG A 50 4.30 18.69 -5.30
N GLU A 51 4.77 19.44 -6.29
CA GLU A 51 6.16 19.85 -6.38
C GLU A 51 6.62 20.62 -5.14
N ARG A 52 5.81 21.60 -4.70
CA ARG A 52 6.09 22.37 -3.47
C ARG A 52 6.11 21.49 -2.23
N THR A 53 5.19 20.53 -2.13
CA THR A 53 5.10 19.59 -1.03
C THR A 53 6.34 18.70 -0.99
N ALA A 54 6.72 18.12 -2.11
CA ALA A 54 7.95 17.33 -2.23
C ALA A 54 9.20 18.16 -1.89
N ALA A 55 9.30 19.41 -2.36
CA ALA A 55 10.42 20.31 -2.08
C ALA A 55 10.51 20.74 -0.59
N GLN A 56 9.43 20.61 0.19
CA GLN A 56 9.44 20.89 1.63
C GLN A 56 10.13 19.78 2.44
N VAL A 57 10.09 18.52 1.98
CA VAL A 57 10.60 17.36 2.73
C VAL A 57 12.07 17.53 3.14
N PRO A 58 13.03 17.86 2.24
CA PRO A 58 14.42 18.08 2.63
C PRO A 58 14.59 19.21 3.66
N GLN A 59 13.73 20.24 3.60
CA GLN A 59 13.77 21.36 4.55
C GLN A 59 13.29 20.96 5.94
N LEU A 60 12.20 20.15 6.01
CA LEU A 60 11.67 19.62 7.26
C LEU A 60 12.65 18.66 7.94
N LEU A 61 13.39 17.89 7.14
CA LEU A 61 14.36 16.90 7.60
C LEU A 61 15.79 17.47 7.75
N ARG A 62 15.96 18.77 7.51
CA ARG A 62 17.27 19.40 7.60
C ARG A 62 17.90 19.15 8.98
N ARG A 63 19.08 18.55 8.98
CA ARG A 63 19.83 18.27 10.21
C ARG A 63 20.14 19.58 10.95
N ARG A 64 19.71 19.66 12.20
CA ARG A 64 19.97 20.79 13.10
C ARG A 64 21.02 20.39 14.12
N MET A 65 21.91 21.31 14.47
CA MET A 65 22.91 21.09 15.52
C MET A 65 22.26 21.03 16.90
N LEU A 66 21.24 21.86 17.14
CA LEU A 66 20.50 21.92 18.40
C LEU A 66 19.16 21.19 18.28
N PRO A 67 18.67 20.57 19.36
CA PRO A 67 17.36 19.92 19.37
C PRO A 67 16.25 20.93 18.98
N PRO A 68 15.35 20.56 18.03
CA PRO A 68 14.28 21.44 17.58
C PRO A 68 13.12 21.49 18.60
N GLY A 69 13.29 22.28 19.69
CA GLY A 69 12.24 22.57 20.66
C GLY A 69 11.93 21.45 21.67
N ALA A 70 10.95 21.70 22.53
CA ALA A 70 10.57 20.82 23.65
C ALA A 70 10.03 19.44 23.20
N ARG A 71 9.52 19.35 21.97
CA ARG A 71 8.97 18.09 21.43
C ARG A 71 10.02 16.98 21.36
N VAL A 72 11.27 17.31 21.00
CA VAL A 72 12.40 16.37 21.01
C VAL A 72 12.65 15.76 22.37
N VAL A 73 12.54 16.57 23.43
CA VAL A 73 12.71 16.08 24.80
C VAL A 73 11.63 15.06 25.16
N LYS A 74 10.37 15.37 24.82
CA LYS A 74 9.23 14.44 25.04
C LYS A 74 9.43 13.14 24.27
N VAL A 75 9.80 13.23 22.99
CA VAL A 75 10.05 12.05 22.12
C VAL A 75 11.24 11.25 22.64
N GLY A 76 12.36 11.93 22.91
CA GLY A 76 13.57 11.30 23.45
C GLY A 76 13.31 10.60 24.80
N ALA A 77 12.54 11.22 25.70
CA ALA A 77 12.16 10.61 26.98
C ALA A 77 11.29 9.34 26.78
N LYS A 78 10.29 9.38 25.90
CA LYS A 78 9.41 8.22 25.64
C LYS A 78 10.17 7.08 24.95
N LEU A 79 10.94 7.36 23.90
CA LEU A 79 11.77 6.35 23.24
C LEU A 79 12.89 5.85 24.14
N GLY A 80 13.54 6.75 24.89
CA GLY A 80 14.56 6.38 25.86
C GLY A 80 14.04 5.48 26.97
N ALA A 81 12.84 5.74 27.48
CA ALA A 81 12.17 4.86 28.45
C ALA A 81 11.83 3.48 27.84
N ALA A 82 11.35 3.45 26.59
CA ALA A 82 11.07 2.21 25.88
C ALA A 82 12.34 1.38 25.69
N LEU A 83 13.41 1.97 25.17
CA LEU A 83 14.69 1.31 24.93
C LEU A 83 15.39 0.91 26.24
N GLY A 84 15.38 1.76 27.26
CA GLY A 84 15.93 1.46 28.59
C GLY A 84 15.17 0.30 29.25
N GLY A 85 13.84 0.35 29.25
CA GLY A 85 13.02 -0.73 29.76
C GLY A 85 13.29 -2.07 29.06
N TRP A 86 13.42 -2.04 27.72
CA TRP A 86 13.81 -3.22 26.96
C TRP A 86 15.21 -3.71 27.36
N TYR A 87 16.22 -2.82 27.39
CA TYR A 87 17.60 -3.21 27.66
C TYR A 87 17.79 -3.81 29.06
N PHE A 88 17.20 -3.19 30.09
CA PHE A 88 17.37 -3.60 31.49
C PHE A 88 16.40 -4.72 31.93
N LEU A 89 15.22 -4.80 31.35
CA LEU A 89 14.19 -5.76 31.78
C LEU A 89 14.01 -6.91 30.79
N ASP A 90 13.57 -6.62 29.57
CA ASP A 90 13.13 -7.65 28.62
C ASP A 90 14.32 -8.44 28.05
N ARG A 91 15.40 -7.75 27.68
CA ARG A 91 16.63 -8.41 27.19
C ARG A 91 17.27 -9.31 28.25
N ARG A 92 17.30 -8.86 29.51
CA ARG A 92 17.82 -9.68 30.61
C ARG A 92 16.94 -10.89 30.89
N LYS A 93 15.61 -10.71 30.89
CA LYS A 93 14.65 -11.80 31.04
C LYS A 93 14.78 -12.83 29.92
N ALA A 94 14.80 -12.37 28.67
CA ALA A 94 14.98 -13.22 27.49
C ALA A 94 16.30 -14.03 27.55
N ARG A 95 17.41 -13.39 27.96
CA ARG A 95 18.71 -14.03 28.12
C ARG A 95 18.70 -15.10 29.23
N LYS A 96 18.05 -14.82 30.38
CA LYS A 96 17.93 -15.79 31.48
C LYS A 96 17.11 -17.02 31.10
N LEU A 97 16.11 -16.83 30.20
CA LEU A 97 15.23 -17.90 29.74
C LEU A 97 15.74 -18.61 28.47
N GLY A 98 16.86 -18.15 27.88
CA GLY A 98 17.36 -18.68 26.60
C GLY A 98 16.42 -18.41 25.41
N ARG A 99 15.51 -17.37 25.50
CA ARG A 99 14.43 -17.12 24.54
C ARG A 99 14.58 -15.72 23.91
N PRO A 100 15.39 -15.57 22.85
CA PRO A 100 15.67 -14.27 22.23
C PRO A 100 14.44 -13.61 21.61
N GLU A 101 13.42 -14.38 21.21
CA GLU A 101 12.14 -13.87 20.70
C GLU A 101 11.40 -12.99 21.73
N LEU A 102 11.52 -13.32 23.04
CA LEU A 102 10.93 -12.49 24.09
C LEU A 102 11.57 -11.10 24.18
N SER A 103 12.84 -10.97 23.80
CA SER A 103 13.52 -9.68 23.75
C SER A 103 12.96 -8.80 22.63
N ARG A 104 12.70 -9.37 21.45
CA ARG A 104 12.13 -8.64 20.30
C ARG A 104 10.68 -8.27 20.57
N ALA A 105 9.88 -9.21 21.07
CA ALA A 105 8.49 -8.95 21.45
C ALA A 105 8.39 -7.84 22.50
N GLY A 106 9.24 -7.87 23.54
CA GLY A 106 9.29 -6.84 24.57
C GLY A 106 9.65 -5.45 24.01
N LEU A 107 10.62 -5.39 23.08
CA LEU A 107 10.96 -4.13 22.41
C LEU A 107 9.79 -3.61 21.58
N SER A 108 9.15 -4.48 20.80
CA SER A 108 8.04 -4.13 19.89
C SER A 108 6.84 -3.57 20.68
N LEU A 109 6.46 -4.23 21.76
CA LEU A 109 5.41 -3.77 22.67
C LEU A 109 5.71 -2.39 23.26
N ARG A 110 6.96 -2.16 23.72
CA ARG A 110 7.35 -0.87 24.30
C ARG A 110 7.38 0.25 23.26
N LEU A 111 7.85 -0.05 22.04
CA LEU A 111 7.82 0.91 20.95
C LEU A 111 6.40 1.27 20.56
N ARG A 112 5.48 0.29 20.44
CA ARG A 112 4.06 0.54 20.19
C ARG A 112 3.46 1.45 21.27
N THR A 113 3.69 1.13 22.53
CA THR A 113 3.19 1.94 23.66
C THR A 113 3.75 3.37 23.64
N ALA A 114 5.04 3.53 23.30
CA ALA A 114 5.64 4.84 23.15
C ALA A 114 5.03 5.61 21.96
N PHE A 115 4.79 4.97 20.82
CA PHE A 115 4.17 5.59 19.65
C PHE A 115 2.74 6.04 19.94
N GLN A 116 1.94 5.23 20.62
CA GLN A 116 0.59 5.62 21.08
C GLN A 116 0.65 6.87 22.00
N ALA A 117 1.59 6.90 22.93
CA ALA A 117 1.75 8.03 23.87
C ALA A 117 2.34 9.30 23.22
N LEU A 118 2.98 9.18 22.07
CA LEU A 118 3.52 10.30 21.27
C LEU A 118 2.46 10.94 20.38
N GLY A 119 1.42 10.18 19.97
CA GLY A 119 0.26 10.71 19.28
C GLY A 119 0.19 10.39 17.80
N PRO A 120 -0.71 11.06 17.05
CA PRO A 120 -1.15 10.67 15.71
C PRO A 120 -0.03 10.47 14.70
N THR A 121 0.96 11.35 14.64
CA THR A 121 2.10 11.26 13.71
C THR A 121 2.89 9.96 13.90
N TYR A 122 3.16 9.58 15.16
CA TYR A 122 3.88 8.34 15.46
C TYR A 122 3.02 7.11 15.24
N ILE A 123 1.71 7.21 15.47
CA ILE A 123 0.75 6.15 15.13
C ILE A 123 0.79 5.89 13.63
N LYS A 124 0.75 6.93 12.78
CA LYS A 124 0.86 6.80 11.31
C LYS A 124 2.20 6.21 10.88
N LEU A 125 3.31 6.65 11.49
CA LEU A 125 4.62 6.02 11.25
C LEU A 125 4.58 4.52 11.58
N GLY A 126 3.99 4.15 12.72
CA GLY A 126 3.83 2.74 13.10
C GLY A 126 2.96 1.95 12.13
N GLN A 127 1.91 2.55 11.56
CA GLN A 127 1.08 1.94 10.53
C GLN A 127 1.89 1.63 9.26
N ILE A 128 2.72 2.57 8.79
CA ILE A 128 3.63 2.35 7.65
C ILE A 128 4.62 1.22 7.96
N LEU A 129 5.22 1.20 9.16
CA LEU A 129 6.12 0.12 9.57
C LEU A 129 5.41 -1.24 9.66
N SER A 130 4.12 -1.27 10.06
CA SER A 130 3.34 -2.50 10.12
C SER A 130 3.01 -3.10 8.75
N SER A 131 3.11 -2.30 7.69
CA SER A 131 2.89 -2.76 6.32
C SER A 131 4.16 -3.34 5.68
N GLY A 132 5.32 -3.23 6.36
CA GLY A 132 6.60 -3.78 5.90
C GLY A 132 6.82 -5.24 6.34
N GLU A 133 5.86 -6.13 6.13
CA GLU A 133 6.01 -7.56 6.40
C GLU A 133 7.17 -8.14 5.57
N GLY A 134 8.04 -8.93 6.20
CA GLY A 134 9.27 -9.41 5.55
C GLY A 134 10.45 -8.44 5.61
N LEU A 135 10.21 -7.13 5.69
CA LEU A 135 11.25 -6.11 5.87
C LEU A 135 11.60 -5.88 7.35
N PHE A 136 10.61 -6.00 8.22
CA PHE A 136 10.75 -5.83 9.66
C PHE A 136 10.50 -7.15 10.41
N PRO A 137 11.03 -7.30 11.64
CA PRO A 137 10.73 -8.45 12.47
C PRO A 137 9.21 -8.65 12.66
N ALA A 138 8.74 -9.88 12.56
CA ALA A 138 7.32 -10.20 12.69
C ALA A 138 6.71 -9.68 14.01
N GLU A 139 7.49 -9.71 15.09
CA GLU A 139 7.08 -9.21 16.41
C GLU A 139 6.78 -7.70 16.36
N LEU A 140 7.54 -6.92 15.56
CA LEU A 140 7.32 -5.48 15.39
C LEU A 140 6.08 -5.23 14.52
N VAL A 141 5.98 -5.91 13.40
CA VAL A 141 4.84 -5.80 12.46
C VAL A 141 3.53 -6.12 13.18
N ASN A 142 3.48 -7.25 13.91
CA ASN A 142 2.27 -7.68 14.63
C ASN A 142 1.86 -6.69 15.73
N GLU A 143 2.80 -6.17 16.51
CA GLU A 143 2.50 -5.16 17.52
C GLU A 143 2.03 -3.85 16.88
N PHE A 144 2.63 -3.43 15.77
CA PHE A 144 2.28 -2.18 15.13
C PHE A 144 0.97 -2.24 14.33
N ARG A 145 0.52 -3.42 13.89
CA ARG A 145 -0.83 -3.62 13.37
C ARG A 145 -1.92 -3.20 14.38
N LEU A 146 -1.65 -3.32 15.67
CA LEU A 146 -2.56 -2.88 16.74
C LEU A 146 -2.64 -1.34 16.90
N LEU A 147 -1.86 -0.56 16.13
CA LEU A 147 -1.94 0.90 16.12
C LEU A 147 -3.07 1.44 15.22
N ARG A 148 -3.75 0.58 14.45
CA ARG A 148 -4.62 1.00 13.35
C ARG A 148 -5.83 1.83 13.79
N ASP A 149 -6.43 1.62 15.00
CA ASP A 149 -7.82 2.00 15.18
C ASP A 149 -8.16 2.82 16.44
N LYS A 150 -7.23 3.54 17.06
CA LYS A 150 -7.55 4.20 18.34
C LYS A 150 -6.96 5.60 18.50
N VAL A 151 -7.33 6.50 17.60
CA VAL A 151 -7.16 7.93 17.88
C VAL A 151 -8.53 8.46 18.32
N PRO A 152 -8.67 9.08 19.51
CA PRO A 152 -9.92 9.70 19.93
C PRO A 152 -10.41 10.72 18.89
N ALA A 153 -11.72 10.71 18.62
CA ALA A 153 -12.32 11.70 17.73
C ALA A 153 -12.24 13.10 18.36
N GLU A 154 -12.12 14.12 17.50
CA GLU A 154 -12.36 15.51 17.90
C GLU A 154 -13.84 15.72 18.22
N THR A 155 -14.15 16.73 19.03
CA THR A 155 -15.54 17.08 19.32
C THR A 155 -16.24 17.64 18.08
N PHE A 156 -17.55 17.49 18.03
CA PHE A 156 -18.32 18.00 16.90
C PHE A 156 -18.18 19.51 16.70
N GLU A 157 -18.04 20.27 17.78
CA GLU A 157 -17.85 21.71 17.76
C GLU A 157 -16.57 22.10 17.00
N VAL A 158 -15.48 21.37 17.24
CA VAL A 158 -14.21 21.54 16.51
C VAL A 158 -14.35 21.16 15.03
N VAL A 159 -15.05 20.07 14.73
CA VAL A 159 -15.33 19.64 13.34
C VAL A 159 -16.13 20.71 12.61
N ARG A 160 -17.20 21.20 13.23
CA ARG A 160 -18.05 22.25 12.69
C ARG A 160 -17.25 23.51 12.36
N GLU A 161 -16.41 23.96 13.29
CA GLU A 161 -15.56 25.14 13.07
C GLU A 161 -14.64 24.96 11.86
N VAL A 162 -14.01 23.78 11.69
CA VAL A 162 -13.15 23.50 10.53
C VAL A 162 -13.94 23.51 9.24
N VAL A 163 -15.11 22.86 9.21
CA VAL A 163 -15.94 22.75 8.00
C VAL A 163 -16.47 24.13 7.60
N GLU A 164 -17.07 24.88 8.52
CA GLU A 164 -17.62 26.20 8.25
C GLU A 164 -16.55 27.22 7.81
N HIS A 165 -15.38 27.16 8.45
CA HIS A 165 -14.24 28.01 8.06
C HIS A 165 -13.76 27.70 6.64
N ASP A 166 -13.58 26.44 6.28
CA ASP A 166 -13.02 26.04 5.00
C ASP A 166 -14.03 26.16 3.84
N LEU A 167 -15.28 25.81 4.08
CA LEU A 167 -16.35 25.97 3.09
C LEU A 167 -16.88 27.42 3.01
N ARG A 168 -16.53 28.28 3.97
CA ARG A 168 -16.98 29.67 4.09
C ARG A 168 -18.51 29.80 4.11
N SER A 169 -19.17 28.84 4.72
CA SER A 169 -20.61 28.76 4.79
C SER A 169 -21.03 28.04 6.08
N PRO A 170 -22.14 28.43 6.72
CA PRO A 170 -22.70 27.66 7.83
C PRO A 170 -22.98 26.22 7.43
N LEU A 171 -22.83 25.29 8.35
CA LEU A 171 -23.00 23.86 8.10
C LEU A 171 -24.40 23.55 7.54
N GLU A 172 -25.41 24.23 8.07
CA GLU A 172 -26.82 24.07 7.70
C GLU A 172 -27.16 24.60 6.30
N ASP A 173 -26.33 25.48 5.73
CA ASP A 173 -26.53 25.98 4.37
C ASP A 173 -26.03 25.00 3.31
N VAL A 174 -25.06 24.14 3.68
CA VAL A 174 -24.46 23.14 2.77
C VAL A 174 -25.16 21.79 2.93
N PHE A 175 -25.42 21.38 4.17
CA PHE A 175 -25.94 20.05 4.47
C PHE A 175 -27.35 20.12 5.04
N GLU A 176 -28.25 19.26 4.54
CA GLU A 176 -29.57 19.00 5.13
C GLU A 176 -29.40 18.29 6.48
N TRP A 177 -28.43 17.40 6.56
CA TRP A 177 -28.09 16.59 7.73
C TRP A 177 -26.58 16.32 7.77
N PHE A 178 -26.01 16.35 8.96
CA PHE A 178 -24.60 16.05 9.22
C PHE A 178 -24.47 15.25 10.53
N ASP A 179 -23.91 14.05 10.46
CA ASP A 179 -23.78 13.21 11.66
C ASP A 179 -22.74 13.80 12.62
N ARG A 180 -23.16 14.03 13.87
CA ARG A 180 -22.25 14.53 14.91
C ARG A 180 -21.22 13.50 15.34
N LYS A 181 -21.52 12.19 15.14
CA LYS A 181 -20.62 11.09 15.44
C LYS A 181 -19.89 10.68 14.18
N PRO A 182 -18.54 10.65 14.19
CA PRO A 182 -17.80 10.19 13.02
C PRO A 182 -18.02 8.69 12.78
N ILE A 183 -18.09 8.28 11.52
CA ILE A 183 -18.06 6.87 11.09
C ILE A 183 -16.66 6.29 11.20
N ALA A 184 -15.62 7.13 11.05
CA ALA A 184 -14.22 6.72 11.25
C ALA A 184 -13.41 7.88 11.83
N ALA A 185 -12.42 7.55 12.66
CA ALA A 185 -11.47 8.51 13.22
C ALA A 185 -10.04 8.00 13.01
N ALA A 186 -9.34 8.62 12.07
CA ALA A 186 -7.96 8.30 11.72
C ALA A 186 -6.94 9.22 12.42
N SER A 187 -5.66 8.99 12.18
CA SER A 187 -4.58 9.76 12.81
C SER A 187 -4.61 11.24 12.44
N ILE A 188 -4.92 11.60 11.21
CA ILE A 188 -4.88 12.97 10.70
C ILE A 188 -6.25 13.59 10.45
N ALA A 189 -7.30 12.76 10.37
CA ALA A 189 -8.65 13.19 10.01
C ALA A 189 -9.73 12.34 10.68
N GLN A 190 -10.96 12.77 10.56
CA GLN A 190 -12.13 11.95 10.84
C GLN A 190 -13.17 12.11 9.74
N VAL A 191 -14.02 11.11 9.57
CA VAL A 191 -15.00 11.02 8.48
C VAL A 191 -16.39 11.00 9.07
N HIS A 192 -17.26 11.86 8.58
CA HIS A 192 -18.66 11.97 8.99
C HIS A 192 -19.58 11.63 7.81
N ALA A 193 -20.71 10.99 8.10
CA ALA A 193 -21.79 10.87 7.15
C ALA A 193 -22.58 12.19 7.12
N ALA A 194 -23.02 12.57 5.93
CA ALA A 194 -23.83 13.76 5.75
C ALA A 194 -24.76 13.60 4.54
N LYS A 195 -25.73 14.52 4.40
CA LYS A 195 -26.59 14.64 3.24
C LYS A 195 -26.56 16.08 2.76
N LEU A 196 -26.27 16.28 1.51
CA LEU A 196 -26.31 17.61 0.90
C LEU A 196 -27.75 18.14 0.83
N ARG A 197 -27.91 19.45 0.78
CA ARG A 197 -29.25 20.06 0.58
C ARG A 197 -29.84 19.74 -0.80
N THR A 198 -29.00 19.33 -1.73
CA THR A 198 -29.39 18.80 -3.05
C THR A 198 -29.92 17.38 -2.99
N GLY A 199 -29.77 16.69 -1.85
CA GLY A 199 -30.39 15.38 -1.57
C GLY A 199 -29.43 14.19 -1.57
N GLU A 200 -28.16 14.36 -1.96
CA GLU A 200 -27.19 13.28 -2.07
C GLU A 200 -26.57 12.92 -0.73
N GLU A 201 -26.42 11.61 -0.48
CA GLU A 201 -25.65 11.10 0.64
C GLU A 201 -24.16 11.20 0.34
N VAL A 202 -23.43 11.80 1.29
CA VAL A 202 -21.99 12.05 1.18
C VAL A 202 -21.26 11.60 2.44
N VAL A 203 -19.96 11.46 2.32
CA VAL A 203 -19.04 11.45 3.44
C VAL A 203 -18.20 12.72 3.41
N VAL A 204 -17.94 13.25 4.59
CA VAL A 204 -17.14 14.46 4.79
C VAL A 204 -15.91 14.09 5.61
N LYS A 205 -14.75 14.09 4.96
CA LYS A 205 -13.45 13.89 5.59
C LYS A 205 -12.95 15.23 6.08
N VAL A 206 -12.68 15.34 7.40
CA VAL A 206 -12.32 16.60 8.04
C VAL A 206 -10.99 16.43 8.74
N GLN A 207 -10.02 17.27 8.39
CA GLN A 207 -8.67 17.24 8.96
C GLN A 207 -8.69 17.77 10.40
N ARG A 208 -7.89 17.16 11.27
CA ARG A 208 -7.70 17.66 12.64
C ARG A 208 -7.01 19.03 12.62
N PRO A 209 -7.48 20.04 13.36
CA PRO A 209 -7.01 21.42 13.22
C PRO A 209 -5.52 21.60 13.48
N THR A 210 -4.94 20.84 14.41
CA THR A 210 -3.52 20.99 14.81
C THR A 210 -2.58 20.03 14.11
N VAL A 211 -3.08 19.19 13.18
CA VAL A 211 -2.28 18.09 12.62
C VAL A 211 -1.07 18.58 11.83
N ASN A 212 -1.23 19.63 11.05
CA ASN A 212 -0.15 20.16 10.21
C ASN A 212 1.06 20.64 11.04
N GLU A 213 0.81 21.42 12.08
CA GLU A 213 1.85 21.88 13.01
C GLU A 213 2.49 20.72 13.78
N THR A 214 1.65 19.79 14.25
CA THR A 214 2.10 18.59 14.98
C THR A 214 3.01 17.73 14.10
N VAL A 215 2.62 17.43 12.87
CA VAL A 215 3.42 16.63 11.92
C VAL A 215 4.77 17.30 11.66
N ARG A 216 4.79 18.60 11.36
CA ARG A 216 6.03 19.34 11.09
C ARG A 216 6.99 19.30 12.28
N THR A 217 6.46 19.49 13.48
CA THR A 217 7.24 19.45 14.73
C THR A 217 7.75 18.02 15.01
N ASP A 218 6.95 17.02 14.75
CA ASP A 218 7.32 15.61 14.92
C ASP A 218 8.37 15.16 13.90
N LEU A 219 8.23 15.54 12.63
CA LEU A 219 9.24 15.26 11.60
C LEU A 219 10.60 15.87 11.94
N ALA A 220 10.61 17.10 12.43
CA ALA A 220 11.85 17.74 12.90
C ALA A 220 12.49 16.97 14.07
N ALA A 221 11.66 16.48 15.01
CA ALA A 221 12.14 15.67 16.13
C ALA A 221 12.65 14.29 15.66
N MET A 222 11.93 13.62 14.75
CA MET A 222 12.33 12.33 14.17
C MET A 222 13.65 12.46 13.42
N SER A 223 13.79 13.47 12.55
CA SER A 223 15.01 13.73 11.79
C SER A 223 16.24 13.98 12.68
N TRP A 224 16.04 14.66 13.81
CA TRP A 224 17.11 14.89 14.78
C TRP A 224 17.49 13.62 15.54
N ILE A 225 16.52 12.76 15.90
CA ILE A 225 16.73 11.54 16.70
C ILE A 225 17.23 10.36 15.84
N ALA A 226 16.75 10.22 14.61
CA ALA A 226 16.99 9.04 13.78
C ALA A 226 18.46 8.65 13.60
N PRO A 227 19.43 9.58 13.41
CA PRO A 227 20.84 9.23 13.30
C PRO A 227 21.40 8.55 14.55
N PHE A 228 20.89 8.87 15.74
CA PHE A 228 21.33 8.25 16.99
C PHE A 228 20.83 6.81 17.16
N LEU A 229 19.87 6.38 16.36
CA LEU A 229 19.30 5.03 16.43
C LEU A 229 20.05 4.03 15.54
N ILE A 230 20.90 4.50 14.62
CA ILE A 230 21.69 3.65 13.73
C ILE A 230 22.58 2.72 14.57
N GLY A 231 22.46 1.40 14.31
CA GLY A 231 23.22 0.36 15.00
C GLY A 231 22.83 0.11 16.47
N ARG A 232 21.87 0.87 17.03
CA ARG A 232 21.43 0.72 18.42
C ARG A 232 20.11 -0.04 18.57
N ILE A 233 19.31 -0.08 17.53
CA ILE A 233 18.07 -0.85 17.51
C ILE A 233 18.33 -2.12 16.69
N PRO A 234 17.95 -3.32 17.19
CA PRO A 234 18.06 -4.56 16.44
C PRO A 234 16.94 -4.65 15.39
N VAL A 235 16.87 -3.66 14.52
CA VAL A 235 16.05 -3.68 13.30
C VAL A 235 16.93 -4.22 12.19
N THR A 236 16.35 -4.94 11.24
CA THR A 236 17.10 -5.52 10.13
C THR A 236 18.00 -4.48 9.45
N ALA A 237 19.12 -4.90 8.92
CA ALA A 237 20.12 -4.02 8.30
C ALA A 237 19.56 -3.15 7.15
N LEU A 238 18.40 -3.53 6.58
CA LEU A 238 17.65 -2.80 5.55
C LEU A 238 16.92 -1.55 6.07
N ALA A 239 16.67 -1.47 7.38
CA ALA A 239 15.93 -0.36 7.99
C ALA A 239 16.89 0.71 8.52
N ASN A 240 17.38 1.57 7.64
CA ASN A 240 18.09 2.79 8.02
C ASN A 240 17.10 3.81 8.62
N PRO A 241 17.14 4.13 9.93
CA PRO A 241 16.18 5.04 10.55
C PRO A 241 16.04 6.41 9.87
N PRO A 242 17.10 7.10 9.44
CA PRO A 242 16.98 8.31 8.63
C PRO A 242 16.19 8.12 7.33
N ALA A 243 16.46 7.06 6.57
CA ALA A 243 15.74 6.77 5.34
C ALA A 243 14.25 6.46 5.58
N LEU A 244 13.93 5.79 6.68
CA LEU A 244 12.54 5.56 7.09
C LEU A 244 11.82 6.86 7.45
N VAL A 245 12.51 7.80 8.10
CA VAL A 245 11.95 9.13 8.41
C VAL A 245 11.74 9.94 7.15
N GLU A 246 12.65 9.86 6.18
CA GLU A 246 12.51 10.52 4.87
C GLU A 246 11.30 9.98 4.12
N LEU A 247 11.19 8.66 3.99
CA LEU A 247 10.05 7.99 3.38
C LEU A 247 8.72 8.34 4.04
N PHE A 248 8.71 8.38 5.37
CA PHE A 248 7.54 8.78 6.14
C PHE A 248 7.18 10.25 5.89
N ALA A 249 8.18 11.14 5.85
CA ALA A 249 7.96 12.55 5.58
C ALA A 249 7.36 12.79 4.18
N GLU A 250 7.90 12.12 3.16
CA GLU A 250 7.36 12.16 1.79
C GLU A 250 5.89 11.71 1.72
N THR A 251 5.52 10.73 2.54
CA THR A 251 4.16 10.20 2.55
C THR A 251 3.21 11.11 3.33
N ILE A 252 3.58 11.47 4.57
CA ILE A 252 2.65 12.19 5.46
C ILE A 252 2.39 13.63 5.00
N VAL A 253 3.36 14.29 4.36
CA VAL A 253 3.20 15.68 3.93
C VAL A 253 2.21 15.80 2.77
N GLU A 254 2.13 14.80 1.90
CA GLU A 254 1.11 14.71 0.84
C GLU A 254 -0.30 14.58 1.43
N GLU A 255 -0.49 13.85 2.52
CA GLU A 255 -1.77 13.66 3.20
C GLU A 255 -2.29 14.92 3.92
N LEU A 256 -1.48 15.98 4.06
CA LEU A 256 -1.88 17.20 4.76
C LEU A 256 -2.72 18.17 3.92
N ASP A 257 -2.98 17.85 2.65
CA ASP A 257 -3.84 18.66 1.77
C ASP A 257 -4.79 17.76 0.99
N PHE A 258 -6.07 17.77 1.34
CA PHE A 258 -7.07 16.88 0.75
C PHE A 258 -7.38 17.17 -0.71
N ARG A 259 -6.94 18.29 -1.27
CA ARG A 259 -7.01 18.52 -2.73
C ARG A 259 -6.14 17.52 -3.48
N LEU A 260 -5.00 17.12 -2.89
CA LEU A 260 -4.14 16.09 -3.48
C LEU A 260 -4.79 14.69 -3.42
N GLU A 261 -5.54 14.40 -2.36
CA GLU A 261 -6.31 13.16 -2.26
C GLU A 261 -7.45 13.13 -3.30
N ALA A 262 -8.19 14.23 -3.45
CA ALA A 262 -9.23 14.34 -4.45
C ALA A 262 -8.67 14.23 -5.89
N ASP A 263 -7.50 14.81 -6.16
CA ASP A 263 -6.83 14.69 -7.44
C ASP A 263 -6.32 13.25 -7.71
N ASN A 264 -5.87 12.54 -6.67
CA ASN A 264 -5.54 11.11 -6.77
C ASN A 264 -6.76 10.25 -7.14
N MET A 265 -7.95 10.56 -6.57
CA MET A 265 -9.20 9.89 -6.93
C MET A 265 -9.51 10.06 -8.42
N LEU A 266 -9.35 11.28 -8.95
CA LEU A 266 -9.59 11.55 -10.36
C LEU A 266 -8.59 10.83 -11.28
N ASP A 267 -7.32 10.74 -10.89
CA ASP A 267 -6.33 10.04 -11.69
C ASP A 267 -6.61 8.53 -11.77
N VAL A 268 -6.97 7.91 -10.64
CA VAL A 268 -7.37 6.50 -10.64
C VAL A 268 -8.66 6.29 -11.43
N ALA A 269 -9.64 7.18 -11.28
CA ALA A 269 -10.86 7.12 -12.06
C ALA A 269 -10.60 7.26 -13.56
N HIS A 270 -9.64 8.12 -13.96
CA HIS A 270 -9.20 8.25 -15.34
C HIS A 270 -8.58 6.96 -15.89
N VAL A 271 -7.76 6.27 -15.08
CA VAL A 271 -7.22 4.95 -15.44
C VAL A 271 -8.35 3.96 -15.65
N LEU A 272 -9.31 3.87 -14.73
CA LEU A 272 -10.47 2.97 -14.85
C LEU A 272 -11.29 3.25 -16.12
N ALA A 273 -11.48 4.51 -16.48
CA ALA A 273 -12.13 4.90 -17.73
C ALA A 273 -11.33 4.46 -18.96
N SER A 274 -10.02 4.69 -18.94
CA SER A 274 -9.13 4.37 -20.06
C SER A 274 -8.98 2.87 -20.29
N THR A 275 -9.09 2.06 -19.24
CA THR A 275 -9.06 0.60 -19.30
C THR A 275 -10.46 -0.02 -19.47
N ASP A 276 -11.51 0.78 -19.53
CA ASP A 276 -12.91 0.32 -19.52
C ASP A 276 -13.22 -0.63 -18.35
N GLN A 277 -12.51 -0.44 -17.21
CA GLN A 277 -12.70 -1.25 -16.02
C GLN A 277 -13.98 -0.80 -15.29
N ARG A 278 -14.93 -1.71 -15.14
CA ARG A 278 -16.23 -1.46 -14.49
C ARG A 278 -16.42 -2.21 -13.16
N SER A 279 -15.50 -3.11 -12.84
CA SER A 279 -15.56 -3.88 -11.60
C SER A 279 -14.98 -3.14 -10.39
N VAL A 280 -14.38 -1.97 -10.59
CA VAL A 280 -13.82 -1.13 -9.54
C VAL A 280 -14.39 0.27 -9.65
N VAL A 281 -14.75 0.87 -8.52
CA VAL A 281 -15.28 2.23 -8.44
C VAL A 281 -14.51 3.05 -7.41
N VAL A 282 -14.43 4.35 -7.68
CA VAL A 282 -13.80 5.36 -6.84
C VAL A 282 -14.90 6.30 -6.33
N PRO A 283 -14.93 6.68 -5.04
CA PRO A 283 -15.87 7.70 -4.58
C PRO A 283 -15.60 9.03 -5.31
N ARG A 284 -16.64 9.67 -5.79
CA ARG A 284 -16.52 10.92 -6.53
C ARG A 284 -16.25 12.09 -5.57
N PRO A 285 -15.16 12.86 -5.71
CA PRO A 285 -14.99 14.09 -4.97
C PRO A 285 -16.01 15.12 -5.46
N HIS A 286 -16.58 15.92 -4.55
CA HIS A 286 -17.54 16.93 -4.92
C HIS A 286 -16.88 18.04 -5.77
N PRO A 287 -17.50 18.50 -6.86
CA PRO A 287 -16.88 19.46 -7.77
C PRO A 287 -16.44 20.78 -7.13
N THR A 288 -17.09 21.21 -6.05
CA THR A 288 -16.82 22.52 -5.42
C THR A 288 -16.52 22.46 -3.93
N LEU A 289 -16.80 21.32 -3.23
CA LEU A 289 -16.66 21.19 -1.78
C LEU A 289 -15.39 20.41 -1.39
N VAL A 290 -14.27 20.76 -2.03
CA VAL A 290 -12.95 20.23 -1.72
C VAL A 290 -12.01 21.37 -1.36
N THR A 291 -11.41 21.30 -0.18
CA THR A 291 -10.49 22.30 0.38
C THR A 291 -9.24 21.61 0.92
N PRO A 292 -8.21 22.32 1.39
CA PRO A 292 -7.06 21.66 2.02
C PRO A 292 -7.42 20.79 3.22
N ARG A 293 -8.49 21.11 3.98
CA ARG A 293 -8.84 20.43 5.23
C ARG A 293 -10.18 19.72 5.23
N VAL A 294 -11.00 19.93 4.19
CA VAL A 294 -12.33 19.30 4.06
C VAL A 294 -12.45 18.68 2.68
N LEU A 295 -12.82 17.40 2.63
CA LEU A 295 -13.11 16.68 1.41
C LEU A 295 -14.52 16.10 1.51
N VAL A 296 -15.42 16.64 0.71
CA VAL A 296 -16.76 16.07 0.51
C VAL A 296 -16.70 15.14 -0.70
N MET A 297 -17.17 13.92 -0.53
CA MET A 297 -17.18 12.91 -1.58
C MET A 297 -18.40 12.01 -1.48
N GLU A 298 -18.68 11.29 -2.54
CA GLU A 298 -19.76 10.29 -2.60
C GLU A 298 -19.64 9.26 -1.47
N ARG A 299 -20.78 8.92 -0.88
CA ARG A 299 -20.88 7.81 0.07
C ARG A 299 -21.06 6.51 -0.70
N LEU A 300 -20.12 5.59 -0.56
CA LEU A 300 -20.19 4.25 -1.10
C LEU A 300 -20.48 3.27 0.02
N ASP A 301 -21.42 2.34 -0.24
CA ASP A 301 -21.81 1.28 0.69
C ASP A 301 -21.43 -0.09 0.11
N GLY A 302 -21.19 -1.05 1.00
CA GLY A 302 -20.85 -2.41 0.61
C GLY A 302 -20.54 -3.28 1.83
N PHE A 303 -20.24 -4.54 1.57
CA PHE A 303 -19.70 -5.47 2.55
C PHE A 303 -18.26 -5.04 2.87
N SER A 304 -17.88 -5.08 4.13
CA SER A 304 -16.47 -4.94 4.49
C SER A 304 -15.68 -6.11 3.90
N PHE A 305 -14.40 -5.87 3.62
CA PHE A 305 -13.51 -6.89 3.05
C PHE A 305 -13.49 -8.22 3.83
N ASP A 306 -13.66 -8.15 5.15
CA ASP A 306 -13.62 -9.33 6.03
C ASP A 306 -14.98 -10.07 6.10
N ASP A 307 -16.06 -9.51 5.56
CA ASP A 307 -17.41 -10.12 5.59
C ASP A 307 -17.63 -11.08 4.41
N VAL A 308 -16.77 -12.09 4.32
CA VAL A 308 -16.82 -13.11 3.25
C VAL A 308 -18.13 -13.89 3.26
N GLU A 309 -18.67 -14.20 4.43
CA GLU A 309 -19.92 -14.93 4.59
C GLU A 309 -21.11 -14.09 4.09
N GLY A 310 -21.13 -12.79 4.39
CA GLY A 310 -22.15 -11.87 3.87
C GLY A 310 -22.09 -11.75 2.34
N MET A 311 -20.90 -11.64 1.76
CA MET A 311 -20.70 -11.61 0.31
C MET A 311 -21.21 -12.88 -0.36
N LYS A 312 -20.83 -14.05 0.15
CA LYS A 312 -21.29 -15.35 -0.37
C LYS A 312 -22.79 -15.54 -0.23
N ALA A 313 -23.37 -15.14 0.89
CA ALA A 313 -24.82 -15.18 1.11
C ALA A 313 -25.58 -14.26 0.14
N ALA A 314 -24.96 -13.16 -0.28
CA ALA A 314 -25.49 -12.26 -1.32
C ALA A 314 -25.25 -12.76 -2.76
N GLY A 315 -24.60 -13.92 -2.95
CA GLY A 315 -24.30 -14.50 -4.26
C GLY A 315 -23.14 -13.82 -5.00
N ILE A 316 -22.26 -13.12 -4.29
CA ILE A 316 -21.10 -12.45 -4.88
C ILE A 316 -20.01 -13.49 -5.17
N ASP A 317 -19.45 -13.45 -6.38
CA ASP A 317 -18.29 -14.23 -6.79
C ASP A 317 -17.02 -13.58 -6.24
N THR A 318 -16.52 -14.09 -5.12
CA THR A 318 -15.35 -13.55 -4.43
C THR A 318 -14.03 -13.79 -5.20
N GLU A 319 -13.97 -14.80 -6.08
CA GLU A 319 -12.81 -15.02 -6.97
C GLU A 319 -12.75 -13.94 -8.05
N ALA A 320 -13.90 -13.60 -8.65
CA ALA A 320 -13.99 -12.51 -9.61
C ALA A 320 -13.63 -11.15 -8.99
N VAL A 321 -14.01 -10.92 -7.73
CA VAL A 321 -13.62 -9.71 -6.98
C VAL A 321 -12.09 -9.59 -6.88
N VAL A 322 -11.40 -10.65 -6.45
CA VAL A 322 -9.93 -10.58 -6.32
C VAL A 322 -9.26 -10.43 -7.68
N ARG A 323 -9.74 -11.13 -8.71
CA ARG A 323 -9.23 -11.00 -10.07
C ARG A 323 -9.37 -9.58 -10.61
N ALA A 324 -10.52 -8.95 -10.41
CA ALA A 324 -10.74 -7.56 -10.80
C ALA A 324 -9.78 -6.59 -10.09
N LEU A 325 -9.54 -6.80 -8.79
CA LEU A 325 -8.57 -6.01 -8.02
C LEU A 325 -7.14 -6.18 -8.55
N MET A 326 -6.73 -7.42 -8.87
CA MET A 326 -5.40 -7.70 -9.43
C MET A 326 -5.22 -7.05 -10.80
N ILE A 327 -6.19 -7.19 -11.70
CA ILE A 327 -6.13 -6.60 -13.04
C ILE A 327 -6.04 -5.08 -12.93
N GLN A 328 -6.92 -4.44 -12.15
CA GLN A 328 -6.91 -3.00 -11.97
C GLN A 328 -5.58 -2.49 -11.41
N PHE A 329 -5.03 -3.18 -10.42
CA PHE A 329 -3.74 -2.82 -9.83
C PHE A 329 -2.59 -2.93 -10.85
N LEU A 330 -2.54 -4.01 -11.61
CA LEU A 330 -1.51 -4.23 -12.64
C LEU A 330 -1.65 -3.24 -13.79
N GLU A 331 -2.86 -3.01 -14.31
CA GLU A 331 -3.12 -2.00 -15.35
C GLU A 331 -2.66 -0.62 -14.89
N GLY A 332 -3.11 -0.22 -13.69
CA GLY A 332 -2.76 1.07 -13.12
C GLY A 332 -1.25 1.26 -13.01
N ALA A 333 -0.55 0.32 -12.40
CA ALA A 333 0.88 0.42 -12.17
C ALA A 333 1.72 0.33 -13.45
N THR A 334 1.42 -0.63 -14.33
CA THR A 334 2.31 -0.96 -15.45
C THR A 334 2.00 -0.19 -16.73
N LEU A 335 0.72 0.13 -16.99
CA LEU A 335 0.30 0.78 -18.22
C LEU A 335 0.06 2.28 -18.07
N PHE A 336 -0.37 2.74 -16.89
CA PHE A 336 -0.71 4.14 -16.64
C PHE A 336 0.17 4.82 -15.60
N GLY A 337 0.94 4.07 -14.83
CA GLY A 337 1.83 4.61 -13.82
C GLY A 337 1.11 5.16 -12.58
N VAL A 338 -0.12 4.76 -12.32
CA VAL A 338 -0.92 5.20 -11.18
C VAL A 338 -1.56 4.01 -10.49
N PHE A 339 -1.32 3.84 -9.21
CA PHE A 339 -1.92 2.76 -8.40
C PHE A 339 -2.19 3.22 -6.96
N HIS A 340 -3.05 2.51 -6.23
CA HIS A 340 -3.59 2.89 -4.92
C HIS A 340 -2.49 2.79 -3.89
N GLY A 341 -1.52 2.94 -3.61
CA GLY A 341 -0.41 2.84 -2.65
C GLY A 341 -0.75 2.54 -1.17
N ASP A 342 -2.02 2.36 -0.80
CA ASP A 342 -2.44 2.03 0.57
C ASP A 342 -3.59 1.01 0.62
N LEU A 343 -3.48 -0.07 -0.18
CA LEU A 343 -4.47 -1.15 -0.13
C LEU A 343 -4.46 -1.85 1.23
N HIS A 344 -5.62 -1.92 1.86
CA HIS A 344 -5.91 -2.72 3.04
C HIS A 344 -7.42 -2.93 3.22
N GLY A 345 -7.83 -3.91 4.02
CA GLY A 345 -9.26 -4.26 4.18
C GLY A 345 -10.15 -3.11 4.66
N GLY A 346 -9.60 -2.11 5.36
CA GLY A 346 -10.35 -0.93 5.79
C GLY A 346 -10.62 0.09 4.68
N ASN A 347 -9.90 0.00 3.54
CA ASN A 347 -10.06 0.88 2.38
C ASN A 347 -10.79 0.20 1.22
N LEU A 348 -11.42 -0.95 1.47
CA LEU A 348 -12.08 -1.74 0.44
C LEU A 348 -13.45 -2.21 0.91
N PHE A 349 -14.48 -1.88 0.13
CA PHE A 349 -15.81 -2.47 0.24
C PHE A 349 -16.14 -3.26 -1.04
N VAL A 350 -16.94 -4.31 -0.89
CA VAL A 350 -17.52 -5.03 -2.02
C VAL A 350 -19.01 -4.73 -2.06
N ARG A 351 -19.47 -4.10 -3.14
CA ARG A 351 -20.85 -3.70 -3.30
C ARG A 351 -21.73 -4.90 -3.63
N LYS A 352 -23.05 -4.74 -3.47
CA LYS A 352 -24.02 -5.80 -3.72
C LYS A 352 -24.01 -6.34 -5.15
N ASP A 353 -23.58 -5.55 -6.10
CA ASP A 353 -23.41 -5.92 -7.51
C ASP A 353 -22.06 -6.61 -7.81
N GLY A 354 -21.21 -6.83 -6.79
CA GLY A 354 -19.89 -7.42 -6.91
C GLY A 354 -18.79 -6.43 -7.29
N THR A 355 -19.12 -5.15 -7.48
CA THR A 355 -18.09 -4.14 -7.75
C THR A 355 -17.30 -3.78 -6.49
N ILE A 356 -16.03 -3.44 -6.66
CA ILE A 356 -15.12 -3.07 -5.58
C ILE A 356 -15.12 -1.55 -5.44
N ALA A 357 -15.46 -1.05 -4.26
CA ALA A 357 -15.27 0.35 -3.92
C ALA A 357 -13.92 0.52 -3.21
N LEU A 358 -12.97 1.21 -3.85
CA LEU A 358 -11.70 1.58 -3.25
C LEU A 358 -11.81 2.96 -2.61
N LEU A 359 -11.42 3.05 -1.34
CA LEU A 359 -11.54 4.24 -0.52
C LEU A 359 -10.15 4.74 -0.11
N ASP A 360 -10.07 5.98 0.36
CA ASP A 360 -8.88 6.63 0.91
C ASP A 360 -7.67 6.68 -0.05
N TYR A 361 -7.59 7.75 -0.82
CA TYR A 361 -6.54 8.00 -1.80
C TYR A 361 -5.44 8.95 -1.28
N GLY A 362 -5.29 9.04 0.02
CA GLY A 362 -4.24 9.84 0.67
C GLY A 362 -2.83 9.44 0.24
N ILE A 363 -2.63 8.15 -0.09
CA ILE A 363 -1.36 7.62 -0.62
C ILE A 363 -1.62 6.96 -1.97
N THR A 364 -1.06 7.54 -3.03
CA THR A 364 -1.15 6.97 -4.38
C THR A 364 0.25 6.83 -4.97
N GLY A 365 0.54 5.66 -5.52
CA GLY A 365 1.77 5.43 -6.28
C GLY A 365 1.67 6.15 -7.62
N ARG A 366 2.63 7.02 -7.91
CA ARG A 366 2.76 7.73 -9.18
C ARG A 366 4.13 7.47 -9.77
N LEU A 367 4.14 6.99 -11.01
CA LEU A 367 5.33 6.63 -11.75
C LEU A 367 5.50 7.60 -12.90
N ASP A 368 6.69 8.14 -13.05
CA ASP A 368 7.11 8.70 -14.33
C ASP A 368 7.22 7.60 -15.39
N GLU A 369 7.35 8.00 -16.64
CA GLU A 369 7.40 7.07 -17.77
C GLU A 369 8.52 6.02 -17.64
N GLN A 370 9.69 6.43 -17.17
CA GLN A 370 10.83 5.53 -16.98
C GLN A 370 10.53 4.45 -15.94
N ARG A 371 9.95 4.84 -14.79
CA ARG A 371 9.59 3.90 -13.72
C ARG A 371 8.41 3.02 -14.12
N ARG A 372 7.42 3.56 -14.81
CA ARG A 372 6.30 2.81 -15.34
C ARG A 372 6.79 1.68 -16.26
N LEU A 373 7.67 2.02 -17.22
CA LEU A 373 8.28 1.03 -18.11
C LEU A 373 9.12 0.00 -17.34
N ALA A 374 9.79 0.40 -16.26
CA ALA A 374 10.50 -0.53 -15.41
C ALA A 374 9.55 -1.53 -14.71
N PHE A 375 8.40 -1.09 -14.21
CA PHE A 375 7.38 -2.01 -13.68
C PHE A 375 6.83 -2.95 -14.75
N LEU A 376 6.58 -2.45 -15.95
CA LEU A 376 6.12 -3.28 -17.07
C LEU A 376 7.17 -4.34 -17.43
N ARG A 377 8.47 -3.97 -17.49
CA ARG A 377 9.58 -4.92 -17.73
C ARG A 377 9.70 -5.94 -16.58
N MET A 378 9.48 -5.51 -15.34
CA MET A 378 9.51 -6.40 -14.18
C MET A 378 8.39 -7.46 -14.28
N LEU A 379 7.18 -7.06 -14.66
CA LEU A 379 6.06 -7.98 -14.89
C LEU A 379 6.36 -8.96 -16.04
N MET A 380 6.80 -8.44 -17.18
CA MET A 380 7.14 -9.27 -18.35
C MET A 380 8.27 -10.24 -18.04
N GLY A 381 9.37 -9.77 -17.43
CA GLY A 381 10.48 -10.61 -17.02
C GLY A 381 10.06 -11.72 -16.03
N GLY A 382 9.08 -11.45 -15.17
CA GLY A 382 8.48 -12.47 -14.30
C GLY A 382 7.69 -13.53 -15.08
N THR A 383 6.94 -13.10 -16.09
CA THR A 383 6.09 -14.00 -16.90
C THR A 383 6.91 -14.94 -17.79
N ILE A 384 8.04 -14.45 -18.34
CA ILE A 384 8.94 -15.24 -19.20
C ILE A 384 10.19 -15.77 -18.47
N ASN A 385 10.24 -15.59 -17.13
CA ASN A 385 11.35 -16.01 -16.26
C ASN A 385 12.72 -15.41 -16.67
N ASP A 386 12.75 -14.18 -17.15
CA ASP A 386 13.98 -13.44 -17.48
C ASP A 386 14.49 -12.67 -16.25
N THR A 387 15.36 -13.30 -15.48
CA THR A 387 15.98 -12.73 -14.27
C THR A 387 16.76 -11.45 -14.56
N LYS A 388 17.43 -11.37 -15.72
CA LYS A 388 18.22 -10.18 -16.09
C LYS A 388 17.32 -8.99 -16.37
N MET A 389 16.19 -9.19 -17.04
CA MET A 389 15.16 -8.17 -17.28
C MET A 389 14.57 -7.68 -15.95
N GLN A 390 14.28 -8.58 -15.00
CA GLN A 390 13.77 -8.22 -13.67
C GLN A 390 14.79 -7.37 -12.88
N LEU A 391 16.06 -7.76 -12.85
CA LEU A 391 17.12 -7.00 -12.17
C LEU A 391 17.37 -5.64 -12.82
N ALA A 392 17.32 -5.57 -14.16
CA ALA A 392 17.41 -4.30 -14.88
C ALA A 392 16.25 -3.37 -14.50
N ALA A 393 15.04 -3.89 -14.42
CA ALA A 393 13.88 -3.14 -13.98
C ALA A 393 14.04 -2.64 -12.53
N LEU A 394 14.54 -3.46 -11.61
CA LEU A 394 14.82 -3.05 -10.23
C LEU A 394 15.89 -1.95 -10.15
N ARG A 395 16.91 -2.00 -11.00
CA ARG A 395 17.92 -0.94 -11.14
C ARG A 395 17.29 0.36 -11.64
N ASP A 396 16.46 0.27 -12.68
CA ASP A 396 15.77 1.43 -13.26
C ASP A 396 14.77 2.07 -12.26
N LEU A 397 14.20 1.27 -11.35
CA LEU A 397 13.39 1.73 -10.23
C LEU A 397 14.23 2.38 -9.10
N GLY A 398 15.56 2.29 -9.17
CA GLY A 398 16.46 2.82 -8.16
C GLY A 398 16.69 1.89 -6.95
N ALA A 399 16.29 0.62 -7.06
CA ALA A 399 16.58 -0.40 -6.04
C ALA A 399 18.04 -0.84 -6.03
N LEU A 400 18.74 -0.70 -7.15
CA LEU A 400 20.17 -0.91 -7.30
C LEU A 400 20.83 0.36 -7.86
N PRO A 401 22.12 0.62 -7.60
CA PRO A 401 22.84 1.69 -8.24
C PRO A 401 22.83 1.60 -9.77
N PRO A 402 22.84 2.74 -10.51
CA PRO A 402 22.75 2.73 -11.97
C PRO A 402 23.89 1.98 -12.67
N ASP A 403 25.06 1.95 -12.05
CA ASP A 403 26.30 1.32 -12.54
C ASP A 403 26.46 -0.14 -12.09
N THR A 404 25.44 -0.74 -11.48
CA THR A 404 25.49 -2.13 -11.02
C THR A 404 25.63 -3.10 -12.18
N ASP A 405 26.66 -3.95 -12.14
CA ASP A 405 26.82 -5.06 -13.06
C ASP A 405 25.84 -6.19 -12.72
N LEU A 406 24.82 -6.35 -13.56
CA LEU A 406 23.73 -7.29 -13.33
C LEU A 406 24.18 -8.76 -13.50
N ASP A 407 25.16 -9.03 -14.36
CA ASP A 407 25.67 -10.37 -14.55
C ASP A 407 26.42 -10.84 -13.29
N SER A 408 27.20 -9.96 -12.68
CA SER A 408 27.81 -10.22 -11.38
C SER A 408 26.78 -10.44 -10.28
N VAL A 409 25.69 -9.67 -10.24
CA VAL A 409 24.59 -9.87 -9.27
C VAL A 409 23.94 -11.24 -9.44
N ILE A 410 23.66 -11.66 -10.69
CA ILE A 410 23.06 -12.96 -10.98
C ILE A 410 23.94 -14.09 -10.43
N ILE A 411 25.23 -14.08 -10.76
CA ILE A 411 26.19 -15.10 -10.34
C ILE A 411 26.34 -15.10 -8.81
N ASP A 412 26.58 -13.94 -8.21
CA ASP A 412 26.82 -13.81 -6.77
C ASP A 412 25.61 -14.22 -5.93
N LEU A 413 24.41 -13.93 -6.37
CA LEU A 413 23.17 -14.33 -5.70
C LEU A 413 22.75 -15.77 -6.05
N GLY A 414 23.42 -16.42 -7.05
CA GLY A 414 23.06 -17.76 -7.50
C GLY A 414 21.69 -17.81 -8.20
N LEU A 415 21.29 -16.70 -8.84
CA LEU A 415 20.00 -16.62 -9.54
C LEU A 415 20.02 -17.36 -10.90
N ASP A 416 21.17 -17.79 -11.35
CA ASP A 416 21.40 -18.68 -12.50
C ASP A 416 21.29 -20.16 -12.13
N GLN A 417 21.21 -20.48 -10.84
CA GLN A 417 21.11 -21.85 -10.32
C GLN A 417 19.64 -22.26 -10.15
N PRO A 418 19.33 -23.57 -10.25
CA PRO A 418 18.00 -24.07 -9.94
C PRO A 418 17.57 -23.66 -8.52
N VAL A 419 16.34 -23.20 -8.41
CA VAL A 419 15.78 -22.80 -7.10
C VAL A 419 15.67 -24.02 -6.19
N LYS A 420 16.30 -23.96 -5.01
CA LYS A 420 16.18 -25.03 -4.02
C LYS A 420 14.79 -24.96 -3.39
N ASP A 421 14.17 -26.12 -3.22
CA ASP A 421 12.87 -26.19 -2.50
C ASP A 421 13.06 -25.81 -1.02
N PRO A 422 12.48 -24.68 -0.57
CA PRO A 422 12.62 -24.24 0.84
C PRO A 422 12.02 -25.24 1.84
N THR A 423 11.11 -26.11 1.39
CA THR A 423 10.52 -27.14 2.27
C THR A 423 11.47 -28.31 2.54
N GLN A 424 12.51 -28.48 1.71
CA GLN A 424 13.55 -29.51 1.89
C GLN A 424 14.76 -28.99 2.67
N MET A 425 14.89 -27.68 2.83
CA MET A 425 15.98 -27.06 3.56
C MET A 425 15.76 -27.14 5.07
N THR A 426 16.85 -27.27 5.82
CA THR A 426 16.80 -27.07 7.26
C THR A 426 16.58 -25.57 7.59
N PRO A 427 16.02 -25.25 8.76
CA PRO A 427 15.85 -23.87 9.18
C PRO A 427 17.16 -23.06 9.23
N ASP A 428 18.28 -23.69 9.58
CA ASP A 428 19.60 -23.06 9.61
C ASP A 428 20.10 -22.71 8.21
N GLU A 429 19.97 -23.62 7.25
CA GLU A 429 20.33 -23.40 5.85
C GLU A 429 19.48 -22.27 5.25
N LEU A 430 18.16 -22.29 5.47
CA LEU A 430 17.27 -21.26 4.97
C LEU A 430 17.60 -19.87 5.56
N LEU A 431 17.87 -19.79 6.86
CA LEU A 431 18.29 -18.55 7.51
C LEU A 431 19.66 -18.07 7.02
N ALA A 432 20.59 -18.98 6.77
CA ALA A 432 21.91 -18.65 6.25
C ALA A 432 21.81 -18.08 4.82
N GLU A 433 21.03 -18.74 3.96
CA GLU A 433 20.80 -18.26 2.57
C GLU A 433 20.15 -16.89 2.54
N ILE A 434 19.08 -16.67 3.30
CA ILE A 434 18.42 -15.36 3.38
C ILE A 434 19.38 -14.27 3.87
N ARG A 435 20.18 -14.55 4.90
CA ARG A 435 21.16 -13.59 5.43
C ARG A 435 22.25 -13.26 4.42
N GLU A 436 22.75 -14.28 3.74
CA GLU A 436 23.80 -14.10 2.73
C GLU A 436 23.28 -13.30 1.53
N MET A 437 22.07 -13.60 1.07
CA MET A 437 21.39 -12.84 0.00
C MET A 437 21.24 -11.36 0.39
N ILE A 438 20.70 -11.08 1.59
CA ILE A 438 20.54 -9.71 2.08
C ILE A 438 21.90 -9.01 2.17
N LYS A 439 22.93 -9.68 2.70
CA LYS A 439 24.27 -9.11 2.83
C LYS A 439 24.88 -8.77 1.48
N LYS A 440 24.74 -9.64 0.47
CA LYS A 440 25.22 -9.42 -0.89
C LYS A 440 24.47 -8.25 -1.54
N LEU A 441 23.14 -8.20 -1.46
CA LEU A 441 22.34 -7.08 -1.97
C LEU A 441 22.77 -5.75 -1.35
N LEU A 442 22.97 -5.71 -0.03
CA LEU A 442 23.48 -4.52 0.66
C LEU A 442 24.91 -4.18 0.21
N GLY A 443 25.75 -5.18 -0.09
CA GLY A 443 27.08 -4.99 -0.65
C GLY A 443 27.05 -4.30 -2.02
N TYR A 444 26.05 -4.56 -2.83
CA TYR A 444 25.77 -3.87 -4.08
C TYR A 444 25.12 -2.48 -3.91
N GLY A 445 24.87 -2.03 -2.67
CA GLY A 445 24.24 -0.75 -2.39
C GLY A 445 22.72 -0.76 -2.62
N ALA A 446 22.08 -1.92 -2.54
CA ALA A 446 20.63 -2.04 -2.70
C ALA A 446 19.86 -1.12 -1.75
N ARG A 447 18.80 -0.51 -2.27
CA ARG A 447 17.88 0.38 -1.56
C ARG A 447 16.44 -0.08 -1.79
N PHE A 448 15.53 0.48 -1.00
CA PHE A 448 14.10 0.22 -1.15
C PHE A 448 13.36 1.54 -1.41
N PRO A 449 13.22 1.97 -2.67
CA PRO A 449 12.55 3.22 -3.02
C PRO A 449 11.09 3.24 -2.58
N LYS A 450 10.54 4.43 -2.27
CA LYS A 450 9.15 4.65 -1.83
C LYS A 450 8.14 3.91 -2.75
N VAL A 451 8.28 4.12 -4.05
CA VAL A 451 7.34 3.57 -5.02
C VAL A 451 7.34 2.04 -5.05
N LEU A 452 8.53 1.41 -4.95
CA LEU A 452 8.65 -0.04 -4.87
C LEU A 452 8.07 -0.59 -3.57
N MET A 453 8.26 0.14 -2.46
CA MET A 453 7.67 -0.24 -1.18
C MET A 453 6.14 -0.19 -1.21
N LEU A 454 5.55 0.85 -1.78
CA LEU A 454 4.10 0.96 -1.94
C LEU A 454 3.56 -0.17 -2.82
N TYR A 455 4.23 -0.45 -3.94
CA TYR A 455 3.86 -1.53 -4.85
C TYR A 455 3.90 -2.91 -4.18
N VAL A 456 5.00 -3.22 -3.47
CA VAL A 456 5.14 -4.49 -2.75
C VAL A 456 4.11 -4.60 -1.62
N LYS A 457 3.83 -3.50 -0.91
CA LYS A 457 2.78 -3.48 0.12
C LYS A 457 1.41 -3.85 -0.45
N ASP A 458 1.04 -3.28 -1.59
CA ASP A 458 -0.24 -3.58 -2.23
C ASP A 458 -0.29 -5.02 -2.75
N LEU A 459 0.83 -5.53 -3.32
CA LEU A 459 0.93 -6.94 -3.69
C LEU A 459 0.74 -7.89 -2.49
N LEU A 460 1.34 -7.56 -1.33
CA LEU A 460 1.17 -8.35 -0.11
C LEU A 460 -0.28 -8.32 0.40
N PHE A 461 -0.98 -7.18 0.23
CA PHE A 461 -2.40 -7.11 0.53
C PHE A 461 -3.21 -7.99 -0.43
N ILE A 462 -2.93 -7.94 -1.73
CA ILE A 462 -3.60 -8.76 -2.75
C ILE A 462 -3.34 -10.25 -2.50
N ASP A 463 -2.12 -10.64 -2.10
CA ASP A 463 -1.78 -11.99 -1.66
C ASP A 463 -2.66 -12.43 -0.46
N GLY A 464 -2.83 -11.55 0.53
CA GLY A 464 -3.76 -11.78 1.65
C GLY A 464 -5.23 -11.83 1.23
N ALA A 465 -5.62 -11.06 0.21
CA ALA A 465 -6.97 -11.08 -0.36
C ALA A 465 -7.29 -12.41 -1.03
N LEU A 466 -6.34 -12.99 -1.77
CA LEU A 466 -6.46 -14.34 -2.32
C LEU A 466 -6.70 -15.39 -1.22
N ALA A 467 -5.95 -15.30 -0.10
CA ALA A 467 -6.14 -16.19 1.04
C ALA A 467 -7.56 -16.11 1.63
N THR A 468 -8.15 -14.92 1.63
CA THR A 468 -9.42 -14.63 2.31
C THR A 468 -10.62 -14.87 1.41
N LEU A 469 -10.57 -14.34 0.19
CA LEU A 469 -11.71 -14.32 -0.74
C LEU A 469 -11.70 -15.49 -1.74
N ALA A 470 -10.51 -16.00 -2.11
CA ALA A 470 -10.32 -16.99 -3.16
C ALA A 470 -9.31 -18.10 -2.79
N PRO A 471 -9.45 -18.77 -1.61
CA PRO A 471 -8.46 -19.74 -1.15
C PRO A 471 -8.34 -20.97 -2.05
N ASP A 472 -9.38 -21.30 -2.79
CA ASP A 472 -9.44 -22.50 -3.64
C ASP A 472 -9.15 -22.20 -5.12
N VAL A 473 -8.80 -20.94 -5.47
CA VAL A 473 -8.40 -20.56 -6.82
C VAL A 473 -7.11 -21.28 -7.23
N ASP A 474 -7.09 -21.79 -8.45
CA ASP A 474 -5.88 -22.39 -9.03
C ASP A 474 -4.94 -21.31 -9.55
N LEU A 475 -3.79 -21.18 -8.90
CA LEU A 475 -2.82 -20.12 -9.16
C LEU A 475 -2.29 -20.14 -10.59
N PHE A 476 -2.02 -21.31 -11.16
CA PHE A 476 -1.47 -21.41 -12.53
C PHE A 476 -2.51 -21.02 -13.58
N SER A 477 -3.77 -21.43 -13.37
CA SER A 477 -4.89 -21.02 -14.20
C SER A 477 -5.12 -19.50 -14.11
N GLU A 478 -5.05 -18.93 -12.90
CA GLU A 478 -5.28 -17.49 -12.68
C GLU A 478 -4.19 -16.63 -13.34
N VAL A 479 -2.93 -16.98 -13.14
CA VAL A 479 -1.80 -16.30 -13.80
C VAL A 479 -1.93 -16.38 -15.32
N THR A 480 -2.31 -17.54 -15.84
CA THR A 480 -2.52 -17.73 -17.29
C THR A 480 -3.65 -16.83 -17.80
N GLN A 481 -4.78 -16.77 -17.12
CA GLN A 481 -5.93 -15.93 -17.49
C GLN A 481 -5.55 -14.44 -17.50
N ILE A 482 -4.84 -13.97 -16.47
CA ILE A 482 -4.40 -12.58 -16.38
C ILE A 482 -3.39 -12.27 -17.49
N ALA A 483 -2.43 -13.14 -17.73
CA ALA A 483 -1.44 -12.95 -18.80
C ALA A 483 -2.09 -12.93 -20.18
N MET A 484 -3.07 -13.81 -20.44
CA MET A 484 -3.85 -13.80 -21.68
C MET A 484 -4.62 -12.49 -21.84
N TYR A 485 -5.29 -12.03 -20.79
CA TYR A 485 -6.00 -10.74 -20.79
C TYR A 485 -5.07 -9.58 -21.19
N PHE A 486 -3.88 -9.50 -20.58
CA PHE A 486 -2.89 -8.46 -20.91
C PHE A 486 -2.35 -8.61 -22.35
N THR A 487 -2.13 -9.85 -22.79
CA THR A 487 -1.64 -10.15 -24.14
C THR A 487 -2.65 -9.74 -25.22
N GLU A 488 -3.92 -10.11 -25.04
CA GLU A 488 -4.99 -9.82 -25.99
C GLU A 488 -5.30 -8.32 -26.06
N ARG A 489 -5.34 -7.66 -24.90
CA ARG A 489 -5.77 -6.27 -24.82
C ARG A 489 -4.64 -5.26 -25.07
N TYR A 490 -3.44 -5.57 -24.61
CA TYR A 490 -2.31 -4.64 -24.58
C TYR A 490 -1.05 -5.15 -25.27
N GLY A 491 -1.11 -6.30 -25.92
CA GLY A 491 0.08 -6.96 -26.51
C GLY A 491 0.86 -6.07 -27.48
N GLU A 492 0.18 -5.29 -28.33
CA GLU A 492 0.84 -4.35 -29.25
C GLU A 492 1.55 -3.22 -28.52
N ARG A 493 0.89 -2.64 -27.53
CA ARG A 493 1.46 -1.59 -26.70
C ARG A 493 2.67 -2.09 -25.92
N ILE A 494 2.56 -3.26 -25.29
CA ILE A 494 3.67 -3.88 -24.55
C ILE A 494 4.85 -4.15 -25.48
N ALA A 495 4.61 -4.71 -26.66
CA ALA A 495 5.66 -4.95 -27.65
C ALA A 495 6.39 -3.66 -28.08
N ALA A 496 5.64 -2.58 -28.30
CA ALA A 496 6.20 -1.29 -28.66
C ALA A 496 7.02 -0.65 -27.52
N GLU A 497 6.57 -0.76 -26.27
CA GLU A 497 7.17 -0.10 -25.10
C GLU A 497 8.36 -0.89 -24.51
N VAL A 498 8.29 -2.22 -24.51
CA VAL A 498 9.30 -3.09 -23.86
C VAL A 498 10.21 -3.77 -24.86
N GLY A 499 9.80 -3.87 -26.13
CA GLY A 499 10.54 -4.58 -27.18
C GLY A 499 10.38 -6.10 -27.14
N VAL A 500 9.45 -6.62 -26.31
CA VAL A 500 9.11 -8.04 -26.21
C VAL A 500 7.62 -8.20 -26.48
N ASP A 501 7.28 -8.94 -27.55
CA ASP A 501 5.87 -9.18 -27.90
C ASP A 501 5.32 -10.36 -27.07
N PRO A 502 4.41 -10.11 -26.13
CA PRO A 502 3.84 -11.16 -25.29
C PRO A 502 3.03 -12.20 -26.09
N ARG A 503 2.57 -11.86 -27.29
CA ARG A 503 1.84 -12.78 -28.17
C ARG A 503 2.76 -13.87 -28.77
N GLN A 504 4.08 -13.64 -28.76
CA GLN A 504 5.09 -14.55 -29.26
C GLN A 504 5.86 -15.28 -28.15
N GLN A 505 5.55 -14.97 -26.90
CA GLN A 505 6.19 -15.58 -25.73
C GLN A 505 5.24 -16.57 -25.07
N ALA A 506 5.77 -17.74 -24.72
CA ALA A 506 5.05 -18.67 -23.85
C ALA A 506 5.22 -18.24 -22.38
N ILE A 507 4.16 -18.39 -21.61
CA ILE A 507 4.23 -18.23 -20.15
C ILE A 507 5.07 -19.38 -19.59
N ASP A 508 6.13 -19.07 -18.85
CA ASP A 508 6.99 -20.09 -18.24
C ASP A 508 6.38 -20.61 -16.92
N LEU A 509 5.37 -21.48 -17.05
CA LEU A 509 4.75 -22.12 -15.88
C LEU A 509 5.70 -23.06 -15.15
N ASP A 510 6.68 -23.67 -15.83
CA ASP A 510 7.66 -24.54 -15.19
C ASP A 510 8.65 -23.74 -14.35
N GLY A 511 9.10 -22.59 -14.86
CA GLY A 511 9.88 -21.65 -14.06
C GLY A 511 9.12 -21.12 -12.85
N MET A 512 7.82 -20.82 -12.99
CA MET A 512 6.97 -20.42 -11.87
C MET A 512 6.82 -21.55 -10.82
N ARG A 513 6.61 -22.78 -11.25
CA ARG A 513 6.59 -23.96 -10.35
C ARG A 513 7.91 -24.08 -9.60
N ALA A 514 9.02 -23.97 -10.30
CA ALA A 514 10.36 -24.04 -9.71
C ALA A 514 10.55 -22.92 -8.66
N GLN A 515 10.16 -21.68 -8.94
CA GLN A 515 10.23 -20.56 -7.99
C GLN A 515 9.38 -20.80 -6.73
N LEU A 516 8.25 -21.50 -6.86
CA LEU A 516 7.42 -21.91 -5.73
C LEU A 516 7.96 -23.18 -5.03
N GLY A 517 9.05 -23.77 -5.52
CA GLY A 517 9.62 -25.03 -5.02
C GLY A 517 8.69 -26.21 -5.25
N VAL A 518 7.93 -26.22 -6.35
CA VAL A 518 6.95 -27.26 -6.69
C VAL A 518 7.45 -28.03 -7.89
N SER A 519 7.20 -29.36 -7.91
CA SER A 519 7.55 -30.23 -9.05
C SER A 519 6.80 -29.78 -10.32
N SER A 520 7.45 -29.94 -11.48
CA SER A 520 6.84 -29.72 -12.80
C SER A 520 5.62 -30.61 -13.07
N GLU A 521 5.49 -31.74 -12.36
CA GLU A 521 4.35 -32.65 -12.46
C GLU A 521 3.06 -32.13 -11.78
N VAL A 522 3.15 -31.05 -10.99
CA VAL A 522 2.00 -30.47 -10.32
C VAL A 522 1.21 -29.62 -11.31
N GLU A 523 0.13 -30.15 -11.82
CA GLU A 523 -0.74 -29.47 -12.80
C GLU A 523 -1.56 -28.36 -12.17
N ARG A 524 -1.99 -28.53 -10.90
CA ARG A 524 -2.83 -27.60 -10.17
C ARG A 524 -2.28 -27.31 -8.80
N MET A 525 -2.30 -26.04 -8.39
CA MET A 525 -1.94 -25.59 -7.05
C MET A 525 -2.91 -24.52 -6.59
N THR A 526 -3.68 -24.83 -5.56
CA THR A 526 -4.58 -23.85 -4.97
C THR A 526 -3.82 -22.86 -4.09
N TYR A 527 -4.42 -21.68 -3.87
CA TYR A 527 -3.82 -20.72 -2.94
C TYR A 527 -3.75 -21.29 -1.51
N ARG A 528 -4.70 -22.13 -1.12
CA ARG A 528 -4.69 -22.88 0.14
C ARG A 528 -3.46 -23.79 0.28
N ASP A 529 -3.08 -24.48 -0.81
CA ASP A 529 -1.87 -25.33 -0.82
C ASP A 529 -0.61 -24.50 -0.63
N LEU A 530 -0.53 -23.34 -1.30
CA LEU A 530 0.58 -22.40 -1.14
C LEU A 530 0.67 -21.89 0.30
N GLN A 531 -0.45 -21.55 0.92
CA GLN A 531 -0.49 -21.11 2.31
C GLN A 531 -0.06 -22.25 3.28
N ALA A 532 -0.49 -23.48 3.04
CA ALA A 532 -0.07 -24.62 3.83
C ALA A 532 1.45 -24.85 3.77
N ARG A 533 2.08 -24.68 2.59
CA ARG A 533 3.54 -24.74 2.43
C ARG A 533 4.25 -23.62 3.21
N ARG A 534 3.76 -22.37 3.07
CA ARG A 534 4.31 -21.21 3.82
C ARG A 534 4.22 -21.43 5.33
N GLU A 535 3.10 -21.96 5.82
CA GLU A 535 2.90 -22.27 7.23
C GLU A 535 3.82 -23.38 7.71
N LEU A 536 4.05 -24.42 6.92
CA LEU A 536 4.99 -25.49 7.24
C LEU A 536 6.41 -24.94 7.41
N ILE A 537 6.86 -24.09 6.48
CA ILE A 537 8.17 -23.45 6.56
C ILE A 537 8.24 -22.58 7.82
N ARG A 538 7.20 -21.77 8.08
CA ARG A 538 7.13 -20.91 9.26
C ARG A 538 7.21 -21.71 10.57
N LYS A 539 6.43 -22.78 10.70
CA LYS A 539 6.45 -23.66 11.89
C LYS A 539 7.83 -24.27 12.11
N ARG A 540 8.48 -24.80 11.09
CA ARG A 540 9.84 -25.35 11.19
C ARG A 540 10.84 -24.28 11.68
N MET A 541 10.73 -23.04 11.16
CA MET A 541 11.57 -21.93 11.60
C MET A 541 11.32 -21.53 13.05
N GLU A 542 10.07 -21.56 13.52
CA GLU A 542 9.71 -21.26 14.90
C GLU A 542 10.17 -22.36 15.87
N GLU A 543 9.96 -23.64 15.53
CA GLU A 543 10.42 -24.78 16.31
C GLU A 543 11.94 -24.78 16.48
N HIS A 544 12.68 -24.52 15.40
CA HIS A 544 14.12 -24.37 15.45
C HIS A 544 14.57 -23.21 16.36
N ARG A 545 13.85 -22.08 16.34
CA ARG A 545 14.10 -20.95 17.25
C ARG A 545 13.80 -21.26 18.70
N ARG A 546 12.84 -22.16 18.98
CA ARG A 546 12.50 -22.62 20.36
C ARG A 546 13.45 -23.65 20.90
N GLY A 547 14.05 -24.47 20.03
CA GLY A 547 15.03 -25.53 20.41
C GLY A 547 16.44 -25.01 20.68
N ARG A 548 16.72 -23.75 20.38
CA ARG A 548 17.95 -23.01 20.70
C ARG A 548 17.73 -22.05 21.86
#